data_bfa52980ba47b9d4323dc4f4cbb76157
#
_entry.id   bfa52980ba47b9d4323dc4f4cbb76157
#
_cell.length_a   1.000
_cell.length_b   1.000
_cell.length_c   1.000
_cell.angle_alpha   90.00
_cell.angle_beta   90.00
_cell.angle_gamma   90.00
#
_symmetry.space_group_name_H-M   'P 1'
#
loop_
_entity.id
_entity.type
_entity.pdbx_description
1 polymer ?
#
loop_
_entity_poly.entity_id
_entity_poly.type
_entity_poly.pdbx_seq_one_letter_code
_entity_poly.pdbx_strand_id
1 'polypeptide(L)'
;MLDTIKPVQLFSFPMAVYSHSRLSCFEQCPQKFKLQYIEKIETEEKGSIEAFLGIRVHEALEKLYRDLQYQKQNTLEDLLTFLETEWNANWSDDIRIVNKEYQPENYLKMARKYLSDYFQRYHPFDQGRTVGLEELIRIKLDPEGDYKLQGYIDRLTETGNGSYEIHDYKTNSRLPLAEYIRSDRQLALYMIGVKDQYPDVKDVRLIWHFLKFDKEIDSTRTDIELEQLKQDTIQLIERIEQEEHFKANPGFLCEWCEFKSWCPQWSHLSMIKEKPANDYLKDPGVILVNRYAEVKNAQRLANLQWDAELTKLEEALVSFAEKENVEVVFGSQNKVRIADSEKYSFPSKKSKQREQLEEVLRKSGKLQEVSQLDTAALGKAIQEQQWAPELLEGLRRYIAVERKKRLYLSQMKEN
;
A
#
# COMPACT_ATOMS: atom_id res chain seq x y z
N MET A 1 -24.92 -9.26 -43.79
CA MET A 1 -25.58 -9.51 -42.51
C MET A 1 -24.79 -8.73 -41.48
N LEU A 2 -25.35 -7.64 -41.00
CA LEU A 2 -24.72 -6.78 -40.00
C LEU A 2 -25.04 -7.41 -38.64
N ASP A 3 -24.01 -7.94 -37.95
CA ASP A 3 -24.13 -8.42 -36.60
C ASP A 3 -24.44 -7.25 -35.69
N THR A 4 -25.63 -7.27 -35.14
CA THR A 4 -26.12 -6.36 -34.11
C THR A 4 -25.29 -6.53 -32.83
N ILE A 5 -24.45 -5.57 -32.53
CA ILE A 5 -23.79 -5.41 -31.24
C ILE A 5 -24.91 -5.27 -30.19
N LYS A 6 -25.07 -6.27 -29.34
CA LYS A 6 -25.94 -6.20 -28.16
C LYS A 6 -25.45 -5.08 -27.24
N PRO A 7 -26.35 -4.18 -26.79
CA PRO A 7 -25.94 -3.16 -25.82
C PRO A 7 -25.44 -3.86 -24.55
N VAL A 8 -24.29 -3.40 -24.07
CA VAL A 8 -23.74 -3.78 -22.76
C VAL A 8 -24.82 -3.50 -21.72
N GLN A 9 -25.28 -4.54 -21.05
CA GLN A 9 -26.17 -4.39 -19.91
C GLN A 9 -25.42 -3.54 -18.86
N LEU A 10 -25.87 -2.30 -18.70
CA LEU A 10 -25.57 -1.50 -17.52
C LEU A 10 -25.96 -2.37 -16.30
N PHE A 11 -24.98 -2.81 -15.55
CA PHE A 11 -25.24 -3.48 -14.28
C PHE A 11 -25.90 -2.47 -13.35
N SER A 12 -27.23 -2.48 -13.33
CA SER A 12 -27.98 -1.84 -12.28
C SER A 12 -27.67 -2.62 -11.00
N PHE A 13 -26.69 -2.12 -10.22
CA PHE A 13 -26.50 -2.63 -8.87
C PHE A 13 -27.77 -2.31 -8.08
N PRO A 14 -28.47 -3.30 -7.51
CA PRO A 14 -29.49 -3.00 -6.53
C PRO A 14 -28.81 -2.18 -5.43
N MET A 15 -29.41 -1.07 -5.01
CA MET A 15 -28.89 -0.11 -4.00
C MET A 15 -28.09 -0.85 -2.91
N ALA A 16 -26.80 -0.98 -3.15
CA ALA A 16 -25.96 -1.80 -2.28
C ALA A 16 -25.65 -0.99 -1.04
N VAL A 17 -25.97 -1.53 0.12
CA VAL A 17 -25.53 -0.94 1.38
C VAL A 17 -24.01 -1.02 1.44
N TYR A 18 -23.37 0.12 1.52
CA TYR A 18 -21.92 0.23 1.64
C TYR A 18 -21.45 0.12 3.09
N SER A 19 -20.17 -0.10 3.29
CA SER A 19 -19.49 -0.02 4.59
C SER A 19 -18.15 0.68 4.42
N HIS A 20 -17.59 1.19 5.51
CA HIS A 20 -16.24 1.76 5.47
C HIS A 20 -15.21 0.79 4.87
N SER A 21 -15.25 -0.49 5.29
CA SER A 21 -14.34 -1.52 4.77
C SER A 21 -14.52 -1.78 3.28
N ARG A 22 -15.77 -1.75 2.78
CA ARG A 22 -16.06 -1.90 1.35
C ARG A 22 -15.50 -0.74 0.53
N LEU A 23 -15.68 0.49 0.99
CA LEU A 23 -15.11 1.69 0.36
C LEU A 23 -13.58 1.66 0.35
N SER A 24 -12.97 1.35 1.49
CA SER A 24 -11.51 1.25 1.63
C SER A 24 -10.91 0.14 0.78
N CYS A 25 -11.62 -0.98 0.61
CA CYS A 25 -11.19 -2.06 -0.28
C CYS A 25 -11.07 -1.58 -1.74
N PHE A 26 -12.04 -0.80 -2.23
CA PHE A 26 -11.98 -0.25 -3.58
C PHE A 26 -10.81 0.72 -3.74
N GLU A 27 -10.61 1.64 -2.80
CA GLU A 27 -9.51 2.60 -2.84
C GLU A 27 -8.14 1.93 -2.79
N GLN A 28 -8.01 0.86 -2.02
CA GLN A 28 -6.78 0.07 -1.95
C GLN A 28 -6.52 -0.68 -3.25
N CYS A 29 -7.52 -1.39 -3.76
CA CYS A 29 -7.40 -2.18 -4.98
C CYS A 29 -8.78 -2.47 -5.59
N PRO A 30 -9.16 -1.77 -6.69
CA PRO A 30 -10.43 -2.05 -7.39
C PRO A 30 -10.58 -3.52 -7.80
N GLN A 31 -9.51 -4.20 -8.20
CA GLN A 31 -9.56 -5.62 -8.55
C GLN A 31 -9.94 -6.51 -7.35
N LYS A 32 -9.38 -6.21 -6.15
CA LYS A 32 -9.78 -6.91 -4.91
C LYS A 32 -11.26 -6.69 -4.63
N PHE A 33 -11.70 -5.44 -4.73
CA PHE A 33 -13.11 -5.09 -4.56
C PHE A 33 -14.03 -5.89 -5.50
N LYS A 34 -13.66 -5.99 -6.78
CA LYS A 34 -14.41 -6.77 -7.77
C LYS A 34 -14.53 -8.24 -7.36
N LEU A 35 -13.40 -8.87 -7.04
CA LEU A 35 -13.39 -10.29 -6.65
C LEU A 35 -14.21 -10.54 -5.38
N GLN A 36 -14.09 -9.65 -4.38
CA GLN A 36 -14.72 -9.82 -3.08
C GLN A 36 -16.21 -9.47 -3.07
N TYR A 37 -16.60 -8.34 -3.67
CA TYR A 37 -17.96 -7.79 -3.50
C TYR A 37 -18.84 -7.92 -4.73
N ILE A 38 -18.30 -8.05 -5.93
CA ILE A 38 -19.06 -8.23 -7.17
C ILE A 38 -19.13 -9.70 -7.54
N GLU A 39 -17.96 -10.33 -7.71
CA GLU A 39 -17.87 -11.74 -8.09
C GLU A 39 -18.06 -12.69 -6.91
N LYS A 40 -17.89 -12.20 -5.67
CA LYS A 40 -18.07 -12.93 -4.41
C LYS A 40 -17.30 -14.25 -4.39
N ILE A 41 -16.03 -14.19 -4.80
CA ILE A 41 -15.16 -15.36 -4.80
C ILE A 41 -14.96 -15.84 -3.36
N GLU A 42 -15.29 -17.08 -3.10
CA GLU A 42 -14.97 -17.75 -1.84
C GLU A 42 -13.50 -18.22 -1.87
N THR A 43 -12.76 -17.87 -0.85
CA THR A 43 -11.36 -18.28 -0.71
C THR A 43 -11.27 -19.42 0.29
N GLU A 44 -10.40 -20.40 0.02
CA GLU A 44 -10.13 -21.50 0.95
C GLU A 44 -9.39 -21.01 2.21
N GLU A 45 -8.65 -19.91 2.11
CA GLU A 45 -7.92 -19.32 3.23
C GLU A 45 -8.88 -18.64 4.22
N LYS A 46 -8.77 -19.00 5.50
CA LYS A 46 -9.56 -18.39 6.59
C LYS A 46 -9.01 -17.03 7.06
N GLY A 47 -8.33 -16.34 6.20
CA GLY A 47 -7.71 -15.04 6.51
C GLY A 47 -6.30 -15.14 7.09
N SER A 48 -5.75 -14.00 7.51
CA SER A 48 -4.43 -13.94 8.14
C SER A 48 -4.53 -14.10 9.65
N ILE A 49 -3.43 -14.52 10.28
CA ILE A 49 -3.34 -14.64 11.74
C ILE A 49 -3.49 -13.29 12.45
N GLU A 50 -3.10 -12.19 11.79
CA GLU A 50 -3.31 -10.83 12.30
C GLU A 50 -4.81 -10.50 12.41
N ALA A 51 -5.60 -10.88 11.41
CA ALA A 51 -7.06 -10.73 11.45
C ALA A 51 -7.69 -11.65 12.51
N PHE A 52 -7.24 -12.90 12.60
CA PHE A 52 -7.68 -13.85 13.62
C PHE A 52 -7.40 -13.32 15.04
N LEU A 53 -6.19 -12.84 15.30
CA LEU A 53 -5.83 -12.20 16.58
C LEU A 53 -6.75 -11.01 16.86
N GLY A 54 -6.99 -10.15 15.88
CA GLY A 54 -7.89 -9.00 16.01
C GLY A 54 -9.27 -9.41 16.48
N ILE A 55 -9.89 -10.38 15.81
CA ILE A 55 -11.22 -10.90 16.15
C ILE A 55 -11.26 -11.43 17.58
N ARG A 56 -10.29 -12.28 17.99
CA ARG A 56 -10.26 -12.84 19.35
C ARG A 56 -10.10 -11.76 20.44
N VAL A 57 -9.33 -10.70 20.16
CA VAL A 57 -9.17 -9.58 21.10
C VAL A 57 -10.47 -8.76 21.20
N HIS A 58 -11.15 -8.48 20.07
CA HIS A 58 -12.43 -7.77 20.07
C HIS A 58 -13.49 -8.56 20.85
N GLU A 59 -13.62 -9.87 20.64
CA GLU A 59 -14.55 -10.72 21.38
C GLU A 59 -14.29 -10.70 22.90
N ALA A 60 -13.01 -10.70 23.31
CA ALA A 60 -12.67 -10.62 24.72
C ALA A 60 -13.04 -9.26 25.33
N LEU A 61 -12.81 -8.16 24.62
CA LEU A 61 -13.20 -6.81 25.05
C LEU A 61 -14.73 -6.64 25.04
N GLU A 62 -15.41 -7.16 24.05
CA GLU A 62 -16.87 -7.18 23.99
C GLU A 62 -17.43 -7.94 25.19
N LYS A 63 -16.91 -9.14 25.49
CA LYS A 63 -17.31 -9.92 26.66
C LYS A 63 -17.11 -9.13 27.95
N LEU A 64 -15.96 -8.48 28.13
CA LEU A 64 -15.67 -7.66 29.30
C LEU A 64 -16.76 -6.64 29.57
N TYR A 65 -17.09 -5.82 28.57
CA TYR A 65 -18.07 -4.75 28.71
C TYR A 65 -19.51 -5.28 28.74
N ARG A 66 -19.81 -6.39 28.08
CA ARG A 66 -21.09 -7.08 28.18
C ARG A 66 -21.34 -7.60 29.59
N ASP A 67 -20.37 -8.25 30.20
CA ASP A 67 -20.48 -8.75 31.57
C ASP A 67 -20.68 -7.58 32.57
N LEU A 68 -20.02 -6.44 32.35
CA LEU A 68 -20.20 -5.24 33.17
C LEU A 68 -21.63 -4.66 33.07
N GLN A 69 -22.29 -4.72 31.92
CA GLN A 69 -23.71 -4.31 31.79
C GLN A 69 -24.64 -5.14 32.70
N TYR A 70 -24.24 -6.40 32.96
CA TYR A 70 -24.95 -7.29 33.89
C TYR A 70 -24.36 -7.29 35.31
N GLN A 71 -23.56 -6.26 35.66
CA GLN A 71 -22.91 -6.10 36.98
C GLN A 71 -21.94 -7.24 37.34
N LYS A 72 -21.51 -8.01 36.37
CA LYS A 72 -20.49 -9.03 36.52
C LYS A 72 -19.10 -8.43 36.29
N GLN A 73 -18.27 -8.42 37.30
CA GLN A 73 -16.89 -7.98 37.21
C GLN A 73 -15.99 -9.17 36.82
N ASN A 74 -15.24 -9.02 35.75
CA ASN A 74 -14.23 -9.99 35.36
C ASN A 74 -12.88 -9.62 36.00
N THR A 75 -12.14 -10.62 36.41
CA THR A 75 -10.72 -10.47 36.70
C THR A 75 -9.91 -10.51 35.39
N LEU A 76 -8.67 -10.09 35.43
CA LEU A 76 -7.77 -10.25 34.27
C LEU A 76 -7.65 -11.72 33.85
N GLU A 77 -7.59 -12.63 34.83
CA GLU A 77 -7.47 -14.07 34.58
C GLU A 77 -8.72 -14.62 33.85
N ASP A 78 -9.91 -14.18 34.23
CA ASP A 78 -11.16 -14.57 33.53
C ASP A 78 -11.12 -14.15 32.06
N LEU A 79 -10.60 -12.93 31.77
CA LEU A 79 -10.51 -12.39 30.43
C LEU A 79 -9.47 -13.15 29.59
N LEU A 80 -8.33 -13.47 30.16
CA LEU A 80 -7.26 -14.22 29.49
C LEU A 80 -7.67 -15.68 29.25
N THR A 81 -8.36 -16.30 30.20
CA THR A 81 -8.92 -17.66 30.04
C THR A 81 -9.96 -17.70 28.93
N PHE A 82 -10.81 -16.69 28.83
CA PHE A 82 -11.76 -16.57 27.72
C PHE A 82 -11.04 -16.45 26.38
N LEU A 83 -10.06 -15.55 26.26
CA LEU A 83 -9.26 -15.41 25.05
C LEU A 83 -8.65 -16.74 24.59
N GLU A 84 -8.04 -17.50 25.51
CA GLU A 84 -7.40 -18.77 25.19
C GLU A 84 -8.43 -19.84 24.75
N THR A 85 -9.58 -19.85 25.42
CA THR A 85 -10.68 -20.78 25.05
C THR A 85 -11.15 -20.50 23.63
N GLU A 86 -11.44 -19.23 23.30
CA GLU A 86 -11.89 -18.84 21.97
C GLU A 86 -10.79 -19.00 20.91
N TRP A 87 -9.54 -18.73 21.29
CA TRP A 87 -8.39 -18.97 20.41
C TRP A 87 -8.32 -20.45 20.00
N ASN A 88 -8.32 -21.36 20.95
CA ASN A 88 -8.22 -22.80 20.69
C ASN A 88 -9.45 -23.38 19.99
N ALA A 89 -10.64 -22.90 20.32
CA ALA A 89 -11.88 -23.36 19.72
C ALA A 89 -12.01 -22.99 18.24
N ASN A 90 -11.44 -21.85 17.84
CA ASN A 90 -11.55 -21.29 16.49
C ASN A 90 -10.26 -21.41 15.65
N TRP A 91 -9.18 -21.98 16.22
CA TRP A 91 -7.95 -22.19 15.50
C TRP A 91 -8.13 -23.16 14.33
N SER A 92 -7.49 -22.84 13.19
CA SER A 92 -7.43 -23.73 12.03
C SER A 92 -6.07 -23.57 11.36
N ASP A 93 -5.51 -24.67 10.86
CA ASP A 93 -4.24 -24.68 10.11
C ASP A 93 -4.37 -23.95 8.76
N ASP A 94 -5.58 -23.64 8.30
CA ASP A 94 -5.83 -22.82 7.11
C ASP A 94 -5.62 -21.33 7.36
N ILE A 95 -5.37 -20.91 8.59
CA ILE A 95 -5.06 -19.53 8.95
C ILE A 95 -3.63 -19.23 8.49
N ARG A 96 -3.50 -18.27 7.57
CA ARG A 96 -2.23 -17.94 6.97
C ARG A 96 -1.34 -17.11 7.90
N ILE A 97 -0.09 -17.58 8.12
CA ILE A 97 0.97 -16.83 8.80
C ILE A 97 1.95 -16.34 7.73
N VAL A 98 1.98 -15.03 7.48
CA VAL A 98 2.88 -14.43 6.48
C VAL A 98 4.32 -14.35 7.00
N ASN A 99 4.48 -13.97 8.28
CA ASN A 99 5.81 -13.92 8.89
C ASN A 99 6.26 -15.30 9.36
N LYS A 100 7.16 -15.92 8.60
CA LYS A 100 7.68 -17.28 8.86
C LYS A 100 8.50 -17.42 10.14
N GLU A 101 8.96 -16.32 10.73
CA GLU A 101 9.70 -16.32 11.99
C GLU A 101 8.78 -16.49 13.21
N TYR A 102 7.46 -16.30 13.03
CA TYR A 102 6.48 -16.35 14.10
C TYR A 102 5.63 -17.62 13.99
N GLN A 103 5.30 -18.16 15.18
CA GLN A 103 4.38 -19.27 15.35
C GLN A 103 3.07 -18.76 15.97
N PRO A 104 1.97 -19.52 15.92
CA PRO A 104 0.68 -19.14 16.51
C PRO A 104 0.80 -18.65 17.96
N GLU A 105 1.66 -19.29 18.75
CA GLU A 105 1.90 -18.97 20.16
C GLU A 105 2.46 -17.55 20.36
N ASN A 106 3.24 -17.04 19.40
CA ASN A 106 3.73 -15.67 19.44
C ASN A 106 2.58 -14.66 19.34
N TYR A 107 1.62 -14.95 18.47
CA TYR A 107 0.43 -14.10 18.30
C TYR A 107 -0.52 -14.21 19.48
N LEU A 108 -0.73 -15.38 20.04
CA LEU A 108 -1.50 -15.55 21.29
C LEU A 108 -0.86 -14.76 22.45
N LYS A 109 0.46 -14.81 22.57
CA LYS A 109 1.19 -14.01 23.57
C LYS A 109 0.98 -12.51 23.36
N MET A 110 0.96 -12.04 22.11
CA MET A 110 0.65 -10.64 21.81
C MET A 110 -0.78 -10.28 22.22
N ALA A 111 -1.78 -11.11 21.88
CA ALA A 111 -3.17 -10.89 22.26
C ALA A 111 -3.34 -10.80 23.78
N ARG A 112 -2.70 -11.72 24.52
CA ARG A 112 -2.67 -11.67 26.00
C ARG A 112 -2.09 -10.36 26.52
N LYS A 113 -0.99 -9.90 25.93
CA LYS A 113 -0.38 -8.62 26.32
C LYS A 113 -1.32 -7.45 26.06
N TYR A 114 -1.97 -7.40 24.90
CA TYR A 114 -2.90 -6.31 24.55
C TYR A 114 -4.05 -6.21 25.54
N LEU A 115 -4.64 -7.34 25.91
CA LEU A 115 -5.72 -7.39 26.90
C LEU A 115 -5.24 -7.05 28.30
N SER A 116 -4.03 -7.49 28.68
CA SER A 116 -3.45 -7.19 30.00
C SER A 116 -3.16 -5.69 30.16
N ASP A 117 -2.54 -5.07 29.16
CA ASP A 117 -2.25 -3.64 29.16
C ASP A 117 -3.56 -2.82 29.21
N TYR A 118 -4.54 -3.19 28.37
CA TYR A 118 -5.86 -2.55 28.35
C TYR A 118 -6.57 -2.69 29.70
N PHE A 119 -6.60 -3.89 30.29
CA PHE A 119 -7.23 -4.14 31.59
C PHE A 119 -6.59 -3.28 32.70
N GLN A 120 -5.27 -3.25 32.76
CA GLN A 120 -4.55 -2.45 33.76
C GLN A 120 -4.82 -0.95 33.64
N ARG A 121 -4.96 -0.46 32.40
CA ARG A 121 -5.19 0.97 32.13
C ARG A 121 -6.59 1.42 32.50
N TYR A 122 -7.62 0.62 32.20
CA TYR A 122 -9.00 1.06 32.29
C TYR A 122 -9.77 0.50 33.50
N HIS A 123 -9.21 -0.48 34.23
CA HIS A 123 -9.83 -0.97 35.47
C HIS A 123 -10.02 0.18 36.49
N PRO A 124 -11.20 0.32 37.13
CA PRO A 124 -12.33 -0.62 37.21
C PRO A 124 -13.41 -0.48 36.13
N PHE A 125 -13.16 0.19 34.99
CA PHE A 125 -14.08 0.34 33.83
C PHE A 125 -15.31 1.18 34.12
N ASP A 126 -15.15 2.25 34.90
CA ASP A 126 -16.18 3.19 35.37
C ASP A 126 -16.21 4.52 34.59
N GLN A 127 -15.50 4.59 33.43
CA GLN A 127 -15.33 5.80 32.62
C GLN A 127 -16.65 6.27 31.96
N GLY A 128 -17.69 5.42 31.96
CA GLY A 128 -19.00 5.75 31.42
C GLY A 128 -19.88 4.50 31.27
N ARG A 129 -21.13 4.71 30.89
CA ARG A 129 -22.10 3.64 30.69
C ARG A 129 -22.02 3.09 29.27
N THR A 130 -21.63 1.86 29.08
CA THR A 130 -21.68 1.20 27.78
C THR A 130 -23.13 1.03 27.34
N VAL A 131 -23.49 1.66 26.22
CA VAL A 131 -24.86 1.64 25.66
C VAL A 131 -24.96 0.73 24.43
N GLY A 132 -23.87 0.47 23.70
CA GLY A 132 -23.79 -0.42 22.57
C GLY A 132 -22.47 -1.20 22.52
N LEU A 133 -22.53 -2.47 22.09
CA LEU A 133 -21.38 -3.36 21.84
C LEU A 133 -21.62 -4.08 20.52
N GLU A 134 -20.63 -4.06 19.62
CA GLU A 134 -20.76 -4.56 18.24
C GLU A 134 -22.10 -4.08 17.62
N GLU A 135 -22.41 -2.80 17.88
CA GLU A 135 -23.69 -2.25 17.52
C GLU A 135 -23.76 -1.88 16.04
N LEU A 136 -24.76 -2.43 15.34
CA LEU A 136 -25.02 -2.09 13.94
C LEU A 136 -25.53 -0.66 13.83
N ILE A 137 -24.70 0.22 13.28
CA ILE A 137 -25.07 1.59 12.96
C ILE A 137 -25.44 1.72 11.49
N ARG A 138 -26.57 2.38 11.20
CA ARG A 138 -27.02 2.72 9.84
C ARG A 138 -26.84 4.21 9.62
N ILE A 139 -26.27 4.57 8.50
CA ILE A 139 -25.86 5.93 8.17
C ILE A 139 -26.53 6.32 6.87
N LYS A 140 -27.27 7.41 6.89
CA LYS A 140 -27.82 8.07 5.69
C LYS A 140 -26.89 9.22 5.32
N LEU A 141 -26.44 9.25 4.06
CA LEU A 141 -25.54 10.28 3.57
C LEU A 141 -26.30 11.44 2.92
N ASP A 142 -27.53 11.20 2.49
CA ASP A 142 -28.42 12.14 1.84
C ASP A 142 -29.80 12.14 2.49
N PRO A 143 -30.58 13.23 2.37
CA PRO A 143 -31.92 13.33 2.96
C PRO A 143 -32.91 12.31 2.39
N GLU A 144 -32.80 11.97 1.12
CA GLU A 144 -33.65 11.02 0.40
C GLU A 144 -33.36 9.57 0.85
N GLY A 145 -32.14 9.30 1.33
CA GLY A 145 -31.70 8.00 1.77
C GLY A 145 -31.39 7.05 0.61
N ASP A 146 -30.94 7.60 -0.51
CA ASP A 146 -30.48 6.84 -1.66
C ASP A 146 -29.07 6.27 -1.39
N TYR A 147 -28.24 7.02 -0.68
CA TYR A 147 -26.89 6.59 -0.28
C TYR A 147 -26.87 6.17 1.19
N LYS A 148 -26.64 4.88 1.42
CA LYS A 148 -26.66 4.27 2.76
C LYS A 148 -25.37 3.52 3.04
N LEU A 149 -24.88 3.70 4.26
CA LEU A 149 -23.80 2.89 4.82
C LEU A 149 -24.30 2.15 6.05
N GLN A 150 -23.56 1.10 6.37
CA GLN A 150 -23.67 0.42 7.66
C GLN A 150 -22.28 0.07 8.19
N GLY A 151 -22.19 -0.09 9.49
CA GLY A 151 -20.98 -0.55 10.16
C GLY A 151 -21.30 -1.04 11.54
N TYR A 152 -20.29 -1.56 12.20
CA TYR A 152 -20.40 -2.00 13.59
C TYR A 152 -19.50 -1.12 14.44
N ILE A 153 -20.05 -0.60 15.53
CA ILE A 153 -19.31 0.15 16.55
C ILE A 153 -18.86 -0.87 17.60
N ASP A 154 -17.55 -1.02 17.78
CA ASP A 154 -17.01 -1.96 18.75
C ASP A 154 -17.57 -1.69 20.15
N ARG A 155 -17.55 -0.43 20.58
CA ARG A 155 -18.17 0.01 21.82
C ARG A 155 -18.67 1.45 21.73
N LEU A 156 -19.94 1.66 22.11
CA LEU A 156 -20.53 2.99 22.29
C LEU A 156 -20.74 3.22 23.78
N THR A 157 -20.22 4.32 24.30
CA THR A 157 -20.28 4.69 25.70
C THR A 157 -20.97 6.04 25.88
N GLU A 158 -21.89 6.17 26.81
CA GLU A 158 -22.43 7.44 27.28
C GLU A 158 -21.67 7.87 28.55
N THR A 159 -21.10 9.05 28.51
CA THR A 159 -20.34 9.62 29.64
C THR A 159 -21.14 10.62 30.47
N GLY A 160 -22.41 10.83 30.12
CA GLY A 160 -23.36 11.70 30.80
C GLY A 160 -23.68 13.00 30.03
N ASN A 161 -24.82 13.60 30.38
CA ASN A 161 -25.28 14.88 29.81
C ASN A 161 -25.42 14.91 28.26
N GLY A 162 -25.59 13.76 27.61
CA GLY A 162 -25.65 13.63 26.15
C GLY A 162 -24.30 13.60 25.46
N SER A 163 -23.22 13.35 26.19
CA SER A 163 -21.89 13.11 25.63
C SER A 163 -21.67 11.63 25.39
N TYR A 164 -21.21 11.28 24.18
CA TYR A 164 -20.98 9.91 23.75
C TYR A 164 -19.55 9.70 23.29
N GLU A 165 -19.05 8.48 23.44
CA GLU A 165 -17.74 8.04 22.94
C GLU A 165 -17.90 6.82 22.06
N ILE A 166 -17.36 6.91 20.82
CA ILE A 166 -17.26 5.80 19.90
C ILE A 166 -15.86 5.23 20.01
N HIS A 167 -15.74 4.01 20.49
CA HIS A 167 -14.46 3.32 20.67
C HIS A 167 -14.25 2.29 19.55
N ASP A 168 -13.01 2.22 19.05
CA ASP A 168 -12.56 1.28 18.04
C ASP A 168 -11.20 0.70 18.45
N TYR A 169 -11.11 -0.64 18.45
CA TYR A 169 -9.93 -1.36 18.92
C TYR A 169 -9.04 -1.78 17.75
N LYS A 170 -7.82 -1.28 17.72
CA LYS A 170 -6.84 -1.52 16.66
C LYS A 170 -5.69 -2.41 17.15
N THR A 171 -5.55 -3.59 16.54
CA THR A 171 -4.47 -4.56 16.82
C THR A 171 -3.32 -4.47 15.82
N ASN A 172 -3.38 -3.56 14.85
CA ASN A 172 -2.41 -3.40 13.78
C ASN A 172 -0.99 -3.11 14.30
N SER A 173 0.00 -3.51 13.50
CA SER A 173 1.42 -3.45 13.88
C SER A 173 2.07 -2.07 13.73
N ARG A 174 1.36 -1.09 13.19
CA ARG A 174 1.87 0.27 12.95
C ARG A 174 0.97 1.29 13.64
N LEU A 175 1.59 2.23 14.34
CA LEU A 175 0.89 3.40 14.87
C LEU A 175 0.86 4.45 13.75
N PRO A 176 -0.31 4.87 13.26
CA PRO A 176 -0.40 5.93 12.28
C PRO A 176 0.00 7.28 12.89
N LEU A 177 0.43 8.21 12.05
CA LEU A 177 0.65 9.58 12.48
C LEU A 177 -0.69 10.21 12.90
N ALA A 178 -0.67 11.12 13.87
CA ALA A 178 -1.88 11.76 14.40
C ALA A 178 -2.72 12.47 13.30
N GLU A 179 -2.06 12.98 12.27
CA GLU A 179 -2.72 13.61 11.11
C GLU A 179 -3.61 12.61 10.34
N TYR A 180 -3.16 11.36 10.17
CA TYR A 180 -3.95 10.32 9.50
C TYR A 180 -5.19 9.93 10.31
N ILE A 181 -5.09 9.94 11.64
CA ILE A 181 -6.24 9.64 12.51
C ILE A 181 -7.29 10.75 12.42
N ARG A 182 -6.85 12.00 12.32
CA ARG A 182 -7.76 13.13 12.08
C ARG A 182 -8.46 13.06 10.73
N SER A 183 -7.88 12.42 9.73
CA SER A 183 -8.48 12.20 8.41
C SER A 183 -9.20 10.85 8.29
N ASP A 184 -9.12 9.98 9.31
CA ASP A 184 -9.82 8.70 9.31
C ASP A 184 -11.33 8.92 9.27
N ARG A 185 -11.98 8.30 8.30
CA ARG A 185 -13.42 8.48 8.09
C ARG A 185 -14.28 7.43 8.80
N GLN A 186 -13.70 6.32 9.29
CA GLN A 186 -14.48 5.21 9.85
C GLN A 186 -15.36 5.70 11.00
N LEU A 187 -14.75 6.19 12.07
CA LEU A 187 -15.50 6.65 13.25
C LEU A 187 -16.27 7.95 12.98
N ALA A 188 -15.79 8.80 12.05
CA ALA A 188 -16.51 9.99 11.64
C ALA A 188 -17.83 9.64 10.93
N LEU A 189 -17.87 8.60 10.09
CA LEU A 189 -19.10 8.06 9.50
C LEU A 189 -20.02 7.50 10.59
N TYR A 190 -19.48 6.75 11.56
CA TYR A 190 -20.28 6.24 12.67
C TYR A 190 -20.87 7.35 13.53
N MET A 191 -20.16 8.45 13.74
CA MET A 191 -20.65 9.64 14.42
C MET A 191 -21.91 10.20 13.74
N ILE A 192 -21.97 10.22 12.39
CA ILE A 192 -23.17 10.63 11.67
C ILE A 192 -24.37 9.74 12.07
N GLY A 193 -24.17 8.43 12.06
CA GLY A 193 -25.22 7.47 12.42
C GLY A 193 -25.64 7.55 13.89
N VAL A 194 -24.69 7.79 14.81
CA VAL A 194 -24.99 7.98 16.23
C VAL A 194 -25.82 9.25 16.45
N LYS A 195 -25.47 10.36 15.78
CA LYS A 195 -26.28 11.60 15.87
C LYS A 195 -27.70 11.43 15.32
N ASP A 196 -27.88 10.57 14.32
CA ASP A 196 -29.20 10.28 13.78
C ASP A 196 -30.01 9.34 14.69
N GLN A 197 -29.35 8.37 15.32
CA GLN A 197 -30.02 7.31 16.09
C GLN A 197 -30.31 7.72 17.55
N TYR A 198 -29.49 8.59 18.14
CA TYR A 198 -29.59 9.04 19.54
C TYR A 198 -29.96 10.52 19.62
N PRO A 199 -31.25 10.86 19.86
CA PRO A 199 -31.71 12.25 19.82
C PRO A 199 -31.16 13.16 20.94
N ASP A 200 -30.64 12.58 22.02
CA ASP A 200 -30.06 13.28 23.17
C ASP A 200 -28.56 13.61 23.00
N VAL A 201 -27.95 13.17 21.88
CA VAL A 201 -26.54 13.43 21.59
C VAL A 201 -26.27 14.92 21.43
N LYS A 202 -25.37 15.44 22.24
CA LYS A 202 -24.83 16.82 22.13
C LYS A 202 -23.44 16.83 21.53
N ASP A 203 -22.59 15.93 21.98
CA ASP A 203 -21.22 15.77 21.47
C ASP A 203 -20.82 14.30 21.39
N VAL A 204 -19.88 14.01 20.50
CA VAL A 204 -19.33 12.69 20.30
C VAL A 204 -17.81 12.77 20.19
N ARG A 205 -17.12 11.97 20.98
CA ARG A 205 -15.67 11.73 20.88
C ARG A 205 -15.42 10.44 20.11
N LEU A 206 -14.44 10.47 19.24
CA LEU A 206 -13.97 9.32 18.46
C LEU A 206 -12.68 8.84 19.09
N ILE A 207 -12.63 7.57 19.53
CA ILE A 207 -11.53 7.04 20.32
C ILE A 207 -10.96 5.78 19.65
N TRP A 208 -9.69 5.83 19.26
CA TRP A 208 -8.94 4.68 18.75
C TRP A 208 -8.02 4.12 19.82
N HIS A 209 -8.20 2.86 20.16
CA HIS A 209 -7.32 2.12 21.07
C HIS A 209 -6.30 1.32 20.26
N PHE A 210 -5.07 1.80 20.14
CA PHE A 210 -3.96 1.09 19.50
C PHE A 210 -3.33 0.11 20.52
N LEU A 211 -3.94 -1.07 20.62
CA LEU A 211 -3.66 -2.04 21.70
C LEU A 211 -2.21 -2.51 21.73
N LYS A 212 -1.56 -2.69 20.55
CA LYS A 212 -0.14 -3.06 20.49
C LYS A 212 0.77 -2.04 21.19
N PHE A 213 0.39 -0.79 21.18
CA PHE A 213 1.20 0.33 21.68
C PHE A 213 0.73 0.85 23.04
N ASP A 214 -0.31 0.22 23.61
CA ASP A 214 -1.02 0.73 24.77
C ASP A 214 -1.29 2.22 24.67
N LYS A 215 -1.84 2.65 23.53
CA LYS A 215 -2.05 4.06 23.24
C LYS A 215 -3.48 4.33 22.79
N GLU A 216 -4.07 5.33 23.42
CA GLU A 216 -5.35 5.91 23.03
C GLU A 216 -5.09 7.21 22.24
N ILE A 217 -5.85 7.43 21.18
CA ILE A 217 -5.88 8.67 20.43
C ILE A 217 -7.35 9.03 20.26
N ASP A 218 -7.69 10.29 20.57
CA ASP A 218 -9.04 10.80 20.43
C ASP A 218 -9.12 11.94 19.41
N SER A 219 -10.33 12.15 18.91
CA SER A 219 -10.66 13.22 17.98
C SER A 219 -12.16 13.53 18.06
N THR A 220 -12.56 14.62 17.44
CA THR A 220 -13.97 14.96 17.20
C THR A 220 -14.12 15.52 15.79
N ARG A 221 -15.36 15.70 15.34
CA ARG A 221 -15.68 16.32 14.05
C ARG A 221 -16.74 17.40 14.25
N THR A 222 -16.58 18.48 13.54
CA THR A 222 -17.60 19.53 13.41
C THR A 222 -18.69 19.09 12.43
N ASP A 223 -19.86 19.71 12.50
CA ASP A 223 -20.96 19.41 11.56
C ASP A 223 -20.59 19.74 10.12
N ILE A 224 -19.73 20.75 9.90
CA ILE A 224 -19.21 21.10 8.56
C ILE A 224 -18.32 19.97 8.02
N GLU A 225 -17.43 19.43 8.85
CA GLU A 225 -16.58 18.31 8.45
C GLU A 225 -17.39 17.04 8.18
N LEU A 226 -18.45 16.79 8.95
CA LEU A 226 -19.34 15.66 8.73
C LEU A 226 -20.14 15.82 7.43
N GLU A 227 -20.60 17.02 7.10
CA GLU A 227 -21.31 17.26 5.84
C GLU A 227 -20.38 17.10 4.63
N GLN A 228 -19.15 17.62 4.72
CA GLN A 228 -18.15 17.38 3.67
C GLN A 228 -17.85 15.88 3.50
N LEU A 229 -17.74 15.16 4.61
CA LEU A 229 -17.51 13.70 4.59
C LEU A 229 -18.65 12.95 3.91
N LYS A 230 -19.91 13.35 4.09
CA LYS A 230 -21.06 12.77 3.38
C LYS A 230 -20.90 12.96 1.88
N GLN A 231 -20.60 14.17 1.43
CA GLN A 231 -20.44 14.50 0.01
C GLN A 231 -19.26 13.72 -0.63
N ASP A 232 -18.11 13.69 0.04
CA ASP A 232 -16.95 12.94 -0.43
C ASP A 232 -17.24 11.43 -0.54
N THR A 233 -18.04 10.92 0.41
CA THR A 233 -18.42 9.51 0.43
C THR A 233 -19.40 9.17 -0.67
N ILE A 234 -20.37 10.03 -0.95
CA ILE A 234 -21.29 9.90 -2.09
C ILE A 234 -20.50 9.87 -3.40
N GLN A 235 -19.60 10.82 -3.62
CA GLN A 235 -18.75 10.86 -4.81
C GLN A 235 -17.90 9.58 -4.97
N LEU A 236 -17.42 9.02 -3.87
CA LEU A 236 -16.69 7.76 -3.90
C LEU A 236 -17.61 6.60 -4.31
N ILE A 237 -18.83 6.54 -3.80
CA ILE A 237 -19.82 5.51 -4.18
C ILE A 237 -20.15 5.63 -5.66
N GLU A 238 -20.43 6.82 -6.16
CA GLU A 238 -20.71 7.06 -7.58
C GLU A 238 -19.54 6.62 -8.47
N ARG A 239 -18.30 6.90 -8.04
CA ARG A 239 -17.10 6.43 -8.77
C ARG A 239 -17.00 4.92 -8.78
N ILE A 240 -17.35 4.22 -7.68
CA ILE A 240 -17.38 2.76 -7.62
C ILE A 240 -18.43 2.20 -8.58
N GLU A 241 -19.62 2.82 -8.62
CA GLU A 241 -20.75 2.36 -9.44
C GLU A 241 -20.52 2.60 -10.93
N GLN A 242 -19.69 3.59 -11.29
CA GLN A 242 -19.30 3.89 -12.67
C GLN A 242 -18.05 3.15 -13.14
N GLU A 243 -17.35 2.42 -12.22
CA GLU A 243 -16.11 1.71 -12.57
C GLU A 243 -16.40 0.45 -13.39
N GLU A 244 -15.84 0.36 -14.59
CA GLU A 244 -16.03 -0.77 -15.50
C GLU A 244 -14.83 -1.74 -15.51
N HIS A 245 -13.62 -1.25 -15.22
CA HIS A 245 -12.40 -2.00 -15.48
C HIS A 245 -11.75 -2.63 -14.26
N PHE A 246 -12.02 -2.12 -13.06
CA PHE A 246 -11.52 -2.63 -11.77
C PHE A 246 -10.04 -3.03 -11.81
N LYS A 247 -9.16 -2.12 -12.21
CA LYS A 247 -7.73 -2.42 -12.37
C LYS A 247 -7.09 -2.82 -11.05
N ALA A 248 -6.24 -3.85 -11.10
CA ALA A 248 -5.41 -4.21 -9.96
C ALA A 248 -4.42 -3.07 -9.62
N ASN A 249 -4.26 -2.82 -8.32
CA ASN A 249 -3.29 -1.88 -7.77
C ASN A 249 -2.21 -2.64 -7.00
N PRO A 250 -1.13 -3.12 -7.68
CA PRO A 250 -0.10 -3.93 -7.03
C PRO A 250 0.69 -3.12 -6.01
N GLY A 251 0.89 -3.69 -4.82
CA GLY A 251 1.65 -3.08 -3.75
C GLY A 251 2.03 -4.09 -2.68
N PHE A 252 2.60 -3.60 -1.57
CA PHE A 252 3.03 -4.47 -0.46
C PHE A 252 1.87 -5.26 0.15
N LEU A 253 0.63 -4.75 0.08
CA LEU A 253 -0.57 -5.45 0.59
C LEU A 253 -0.92 -6.72 -0.21
N CYS A 254 -0.34 -6.91 -1.40
CA CYS A 254 -0.58 -8.12 -2.18
C CYS A 254 -0.07 -9.39 -1.49
N GLU A 255 0.91 -9.29 -0.58
CA GLU A 255 1.39 -10.43 0.19
C GLU A 255 0.34 -10.97 1.17
N TRP A 256 -0.57 -10.10 1.63
CA TRP A 256 -1.68 -10.44 2.53
C TRP A 256 -3.03 -10.59 1.82
N CYS A 257 -3.03 -10.53 0.47
CA CYS A 257 -4.28 -10.58 -0.29
C CYS A 257 -4.76 -12.04 -0.47
N GLU A 258 -5.92 -12.34 0.06
CA GLU A 258 -6.58 -13.65 -0.07
C GLU A 258 -6.98 -13.99 -1.52
N PHE A 259 -7.11 -12.97 -2.38
CA PHE A 259 -7.45 -13.13 -3.80
C PHE A 259 -6.23 -13.20 -4.73
N LYS A 260 -5.03 -13.45 -4.21
CA LYS A 260 -3.78 -13.42 -4.98
C LYS A 260 -3.81 -14.43 -6.14
N SER A 261 -4.38 -15.61 -5.92
CA SER A 261 -4.50 -16.68 -6.93
C SER A 261 -5.46 -16.34 -8.07
N TRP A 262 -6.47 -15.51 -7.83
CA TRP A 262 -7.43 -15.06 -8.84
C TRP A 262 -7.04 -13.72 -9.50
N CYS A 263 -6.07 -13.00 -8.90
CA CYS A 263 -5.66 -11.71 -9.41
C CYS A 263 -4.88 -11.84 -10.73
N PRO A 264 -5.25 -11.14 -11.82
CA PRO A 264 -4.54 -11.22 -13.10
C PRO A 264 -3.04 -10.92 -13.01
N GLN A 265 -2.62 -10.16 -11.99
CA GLN A 265 -1.20 -9.86 -11.75
C GLN A 265 -0.42 -11.04 -11.17
N TRP A 266 -1.08 -11.97 -10.46
CA TRP A 266 -0.43 -13.01 -9.66
C TRP A 266 -0.90 -14.43 -9.98
N SER A 267 -2.08 -14.63 -10.61
CA SER A 267 -2.67 -15.95 -10.89
C SER A 267 -1.74 -16.88 -11.66
N HIS A 268 -0.91 -16.33 -12.58
CA HIS A 268 0.06 -17.13 -13.32
C HIS A 268 1.10 -17.80 -12.40
N LEU A 269 1.46 -17.17 -11.26
CA LEU A 269 2.39 -17.74 -10.28
C LEU A 269 1.75 -18.88 -9.47
N SER A 270 0.45 -18.78 -9.18
CA SER A 270 -0.29 -19.86 -8.52
C SER A 270 -0.38 -21.08 -9.41
N MET A 271 -0.68 -20.90 -10.70
CA MET A 271 -0.68 -21.98 -11.68
C MET A 271 0.69 -22.66 -11.80
N ILE A 272 1.79 -21.90 -11.66
CA ILE A 272 3.14 -22.45 -11.68
C ILE A 272 3.39 -23.38 -10.47
N LYS A 273 2.93 -23.02 -9.28
CA LYS A 273 3.13 -23.83 -8.06
C LYS A 273 2.42 -25.17 -8.12
N GLU A 274 1.30 -25.25 -8.83
CA GLU A 274 0.47 -26.45 -8.94
C GLU A 274 0.93 -27.40 -10.06
N LYS A 275 1.79 -26.94 -10.99
CA LYS A 275 2.23 -27.72 -12.13
C LYS A 275 3.60 -28.34 -11.90
N PRO A 276 3.85 -29.58 -12.39
CA PRO A 276 5.20 -30.17 -12.48
C PRO A 276 6.14 -29.21 -13.24
N ALA A 277 7.42 -29.19 -12.89
CA ALA A 277 8.41 -28.28 -13.49
C ALA A 277 8.40 -28.24 -15.02
N ASN A 278 8.17 -29.42 -15.67
CA ASN A 278 8.10 -29.54 -17.13
C ASN A 278 6.83 -28.91 -17.74
N ASP A 279 5.73 -28.83 -17.00
CA ASP A 279 4.50 -28.24 -17.46
C ASP A 279 4.53 -26.69 -17.35
N TYR A 280 5.31 -26.14 -16.42
CA TYR A 280 5.52 -24.71 -16.31
C TYR A 280 6.22 -24.11 -17.54
N LEU A 281 7.10 -24.90 -18.18
CA LEU A 281 7.79 -24.48 -19.41
C LEU A 281 6.84 -24.32 -20.62
N LYS A 282 5.61 -24.81 -20.53
CA LYS A 282 4.57 -24.63 -21.56
C LYS A 282 3.77 -23.36 -21.38
N ASP A 283 3.90 -22.69 -20.24
CA ASP A 283 3.20 -21.44 -20.01
C ASP A 283 3.92 -20.29 -20.73
N PRO A 284 3.29 -19.62 -21.71
CA PRO A 284 3.95 -18.59 -22.51
C PRO A 284 4.60 -17.47 -21.69
N GLY A 285 3.93 -17.02 -20.62
CA GLY A 285 4.43 -15.95 -19.76
C GLY A 285 5.69 -16.34 -19.00
N VAL A 286 5.75 -17.54 -18.45
CA VAL A 286 6.91 -18.07 -17.73
C VAL A 286 8.06 -18.33 -18.70
N ILE A 287 7.80 -18.93 -19.85
CA ILE A 287 8.82 -19.17 -20.89
C ILE A 287 9.47 -17.85 -21.31
N LEU A 288 8.67 -16.84 -21.58
CA LEU A 288 9.19 -15.53 -22.01
C LEU A 288 10.07 -14.89 -20.93
N VAL A 289 9.65 -14.90 -19.68
CA VAL A 289 10.43 -14.31 -18.58
C VAL A 289 11.72 -15.09 -18.33
N ASN A 290 11.67 -16.41 -18.28
CA ASN A 290 12.85 -17.25 -18.08
C ASN A 290 13.84 -17.08 -19.23
N ARG A 291 13.37 -17.15 -20.48
CA ARG A 291 14.22 -16.95 -21.65
C ARG A 291 14.84 -15.55 -21.70
N TYR A 292 14.06 -14.53 -21.36
CA TYR A 292 14.56 -13.16 -21.26
C TYR A 292 15.66 -13.05 -20.20
N ALA A 293 15.47 -13.65 -19.02
CA ALA A 293 16.45 -13.67 -17.94
C ALA A 293 17.74 -14.40 -18.35
N GLU A 294 17.62 -15.57 -18.99
CA GLU A 294 18.76 -16.34 -19.53
C GLU A 294 19.58 -15.52 -20.53
N VAL A 295 18.91 -14.95 -21.54
CA VAL A 295 19.59 -14.14 -22.57
C VAL A 295 20.27 -12.91 -21.95
N LYS A 296 19.60 -12.24 -21.00
CA LYS A 296 20.20 -11.09 -20.30
C LYS A 296 21.42 -11.48 -19.47
N ASN A 297 21.37 -12.62 -18.79
CA ASN A 297 22.52 -13.10 -18.03
C ASN A 297 23.69 -13.51 -18.95
N ALA A 298 23.39 -14.21 -20.05
CA ALA A 298 24.38 -14.58 -21.04
C ALA A 298 25.04 -13.32 -21.68
N GLN A 299 24.25 -12.31 -22.04
CA GLN A 299 24.76 -11.03 -22.53
C GLN A 299 25.68 -10.35 -21.52
N ARG A 300 25.29 -10.31 -20.23
CA ARG A 300 26.11 -9.70 -19.17
C ARG A 300 27.45 -10.45 -19.00
N LEU A 301 27.43 -11.77 -18.98
CA LEU A 301 28.64 -12.59 -18.84
C LEU A 301 29.56 -12.42 -20.05
N ALA A 302 29.00 -12.45 -21.26
CA ALA A 302 29.75 -12.22 -22.49
C ALA A 302 30.39 -10.83 -22.50
N ASN A 303 29.65 -9.78 -22.13
CA ASN A 303 30.21 -8.42 -22.04
C ASN A 303 31.37 -8.34 -21.04
N LEU A 304 31.25 -8.96 -19.85
CA LEU A 304 32.34 -9.00 -18.88
C LEU A 304 33.60 -9.69 -19.43
N GLN A 305 33.42 -10.78 -20.18
CA GLN A 305 34.54 -11.48 -20.81
C GLN A 305 35.20 -10.62 -21.90
N TRP A 306 34.39 -10.01 -22.77
CA TRP A 306 34.88 -9.15 -23.82
C TRP A 306 35.55 -7.89 -23.28
N ASP A 307 35.00 -7.24 -22.25
CA ASP A 307 35.59 -6.07 -21.61
C ASP A 307 36.97 -6.43 -20.99
N ALA A 308 37.08 -7.58 -20.34
CA ALA A 308 38.34 -8.07 -19.79
C ALA A 308 39.39 -8.39 -20.88
N GLU A 309 38.95 -8.95 -22.01
CA GLU A 309 39.86 -9.23 -23.16
C GLU A 309 40.29 -7.94 -23.84
N LEU A 310 39.38 -6.98 -24.06
CA LEU A 310 39.68 -5.66 -24.59
C LEU A 310 40.69 -4.93 -23.74
N THR A 311 40.53 -4.93 -22.41
CA THR A 311 41.48 -4.28 -21.49
C THR A 311 42.90 -4.82 -21.66
N LYS A 312 43.03 -6.16 -21.75
CA LYS A 312 44.34 -6.80 -21.97
C LYS A 312 44.95 -6.42 -23.32
N LEU A 313 44.13 -6.39 -24.39
CA LEU A 313 44.60 -5.97 -25.73
C LEU A 313 44.99 -4.49 -25.77
N GLU A 314 44.25 -3.62 -25.11
CA GLU A 314 44.57 -2.20 -25.00
C GLU A 314 45.89 -1.99 -24.27
N GLU A 315 46.08 -2.65 -23.10
CA GLU A 315 47.35 -2.60 -22.38
C GLU A 315 48.54 -3.12 -23.23
N ALA A 316 48.34 -4.19 -23.96
CA ALA A 316 49.37 -4.75 -24.83
C ALA A 316 49.71 -3.80 -26.00
N LEU A 317 48.70 -3.21 -26.62
CA LEU A 317 48.90 -2.22 -27.70
C LEU A 317 49.66 -0.97 -27.23
N VAL A 318 49.29 -0.45 -26.04
CA VAL A 318 50.00 0.69 -25.44
C VAL A 318 51.45 0.32 -25.15
N SER A 319 51.72 -0.81 -24.52
CA SER A 319 53.06 -1.30 -24.21
C SER A 319 53.91 -1.54 -25.48
N PHE A 320 53.33 -2.06 -26.54
CA PHE A 320 53.99 -2.24 -27.83
C PHE A 320 54.37 -0.89 -28.46
N ALA A 321 53.41 0.06 -28.46
CA ALA A 321 53.63 1.38 -29.04
C ALA A 321 54.72 2.18 -28.30
N GLU A 322 54.75 2.09 -26.97
CA GLU A 322 55.80 2.70 -26.16
C GLU A 322 57.17 2.09 -26.42
N LYS A 323 57.25 0.76 -26.50
CA LYS A 323 58.48 0.04 -26.77
C LYS A 323 59.07 0.37 -28.13
N GLU A 324 58.23 0.39 -29.17
CA GLU A 324 58.64 0.65 -30.55
C GLU A 324 58.67 2.17 -30.89
N ASN A 325 58.30 3.04 -29.96
CA ASN A 325 58.20 4.49 -30.09
C ASN A 325 57.35 4.91 -31.31
N VAL A 326 56.16 4.34 -31.45
CA VAL A 326 55.22 4.62 -32.53
C VAL A 326 53.85 5.04 -31.98
N GLU A 327 53.22 6.01 -32.65
CA GLU A 327 51.85 6.46 -32.30
C GLU A 327 50.76 5.65 -32.99
N VAL A 328 51.08 4.88 -34.03
CA VAL A 328 50.13 4.10 -34.80
C VAL A 328 50.64 2.69 -34.99
N VAL A 329 49.85 1.74 -34.53
CA VAL A 329 50.10 0.30 -34.73
C VAL A 329 49.23 -0.20 -35.87
N PHE A 330 49.85 -0.82 -36.87
CA PHE A 330 49.16 -1.33 -38.04
C PHE A 330 48.92 -2.85 -37.93
N GLY A 331 47.71 -3.30 -38.17
CA GLY A 331 47.36 -4.67 -38.45
C GLY A 331 47.19 -4.90 -39.94
N SER A 332 46.74 -6.06 -40.34
CA SER A 332 46.59 -6.42 -41.77
C SER A 332 45.47 -5.60 -42.48
N GLN A 333 44.40 -5.23 -41.79
CA GLN A 333 43.28 -4.46 -42.35
C GLN A 333 42.89 -3.22 -41.56
N ASN A 334 43.35 -3.13 -40.32
CA ASN A 334 42.97 -2.04 -39.40
C ASN A 334 44.24 -1.39 -38.81
N LYS A 335 44.09 -0.21 -38.29
CA LYS A 335 45.17 0.47 -37.52
C LYS A 335 44.59 1.03 -36.23
N VAL A 336 45.38 1.04 -35.17
CA VAL A 336 45.06 1.66 -33.89
C VAL A 336 46.00 2.84 -33.69
N ARG A 337 45.45 4.02 -33.47
CA ARG A 337 46.19 5.18 -33.10
C ARG A 337 46.15 5.34 -31.57
N ILE A 338 47.29 5.46 -30.95
CA ILE A 338 47.45 5.70 -29.54
C ILE A 338 47.76 7.20 -29.40
N ALA A 339 46.93 7.91 -28.64
CA ALA A 339 47.10 9.32 -28.41
C ALA A 339 46.99 9.59 -26.91
N ASP A 340 47.91 10.36 -26.40
CA ASP A 340 47.83 10.84 -25.03
C ASP A 340 46.68 11.81 -24.91
N SER A 341 45.79 11.54 -23.95
CA SER A 341 44.70 12.43 -23.63
C SER A 341 44.68 12.74 -22.13
N GLU A 342 44.66 14.01 -21.78
CA GLU A 342 44.44 14.43 -20.41
C GLU A 342 42.95 14.42 -20.12
N LYS A 343 42.51 13.65 -19.12
CA LYS A 343 41.14 13.64 -18.65
C LYS A 343 41.03 14.47 -17.38
N TYR A 344 40.35 15.59 -17.47
CA TYR A 344 40.03 16.41 -16.32
C TYR A 344 38.82 15.84 -15.58
N SER A 345 39.01 15.51 -14.31
CA SER A 345 37.91 15.07 -13.43
C SER A 345 37.49 16.22 -12.53
N PHE A 346 36.19 16.39 -12.39
CA PHE A 346 35.58 17.43 -11.59
C PHE A 346 34.78 16.86 -10.41
N PRO A 347 34.61 17.63 -9.33
CA PRO A 347 33.84 17.20 -8.19
C PRO A 347 32.42 16.78 -8.58
N SER A 348 31.86 15.73 -7.92
CA SER A 348 30.53 15.23 -8.20
C SER A 348 29.45 16.30 -7.98
N LYS A 349 28.34 16.23 -8.72
CA LYS A 349 27.23 17.21 -8.70
C LYS A 349 26.66 17.52 -7.29
N LYS A 350 26.83 16.62 -6.31
CA LYS A 350 26.31 16.76 -4.94
C LYS A 350 27.38 17.13 -3.90
N SER A 351 28.60 17.45 -4.30
CA SER A 351 29.67 17.76 -3.35
C SER A 351 29.79 19.27 -3.09
N LYS A 352 30.17 19.65 -1.86
CA LYS A 352 30.46 21.04 -1.52
C LYS A 352 31.56 21.66 -2.41
N GLN A 353 32.50 20.86 -2.86
CA GLN A 353 33.54 21.31 -3.79
C GLN A 353 32.97 21.68 -5.16
N ARG A 354 31.89 21.04 -5.60
CA ARG A 354 31.18 21.39 -6.83
C ARG A 354 30.51 22.75 -6.72
N GLU A 355 29.85 23.03 -5.63
CA GLU A 355 29.23 24.35 -5.37
C GLU A 355 30.26 25.46 -5.37
N GLN A 356 31.44 25.23 -4.74
CA GLN A 356 32.53 26.18 -4.73
C GLN A 356 33.11 26.44 -6.15
N LEU A 357 33.28 25.40 -6.95
CA LEU A 357 33.69 25.50 -8.35
C LEU A 357 32.69 26.32 -9.18
N GLU A 358 31.42 26.06 -9.03
CA GLU A 358 30.35 26.79 -9.73
C GLU A 358 30.29 28.26 -9.29
N GLU A 359 30.58 28.56 -8.03
CA GLU A 359 30.65 29.93 -7.54
C GLU A 359 31.86 30.70 -8.13
N VAL A 360 33.00 30.04 -8.24
CA VAL A 360 34.20 30.61 -8.91
C VAL A 360 33.89 30.92 -10.38
N LEU A 361 33.26 29.98 -11.08
CA LEU A 361 32.85 30.16 -12.48
C LEU A 361 31.81 31.26 -12.65
N ARG A 362 30.89 31.41 -11.71
CA ARG A 362 29.88 32.46 -11.71
C ARG A 362 30.49 33.84 -11.50
N LYS A 363 31.41 33.97 -10.54
CA LYS A 363 32.12 35.22 -10.26
C LYS A 363 33.02 35.67 -11.43
N SER A 364 33.56 34.73 -12.19
CA SER A 364 34.37 35.01 -13.39
C SER A 364 33.54 35.21 -14.66
N GLY A 365 32.24 35.10 -14.62
CA GLY A 365 31.32 35.21 -15.77
C GLY A 365 31.40 34.03 -16.76
N LYS A 366 32.12 32.95 -16.42
CA LYS A 366 32.38 31.81 -17.31
C LYS A 366 31.42 30.65 -17.15
N LEU A 367 30.49 30.69 -16.18
CA LEU A 367 29.58 29.59 -15.91
C LEU A 367 28.69 29.25 -17.12
N GLN A 368 28.20 30.26 -17.84
CA GLN A 368 27.34 30.04 -19.02
C GLN A 368 28.09 29.38 -20.18
N GLU A 369 29.39 29.65 -20.36
CA GLU A 369 30.20 29.06 -21.43
C GLU A 369 30.37 27.53 -21.26
N VAL A 370 30.30 27.03 -20.01
CA VAL A 370 30.49 25.62 -19.65
C VAL A 370 29.20 24.94 -19.16
N SER A 371 28.09 25.68 -19.11
CA SER A 371 26.78 25.13 -18.70
C SER A 371 26.05 24.59 -19.91
N GLN A 372 25.56 23.35 -19.79
CA GLN A 372 24.67 22.74 -20.77
C GLN A 372 23.28 22.57 -20.18
N LEU A 373 22.25 22.62 -21.04
CA LEU A 373 20.87 22.33 -20.65
C LEU A 373 20.77 20.88 -20.17
N ASP A 374 20.44 20.69 -18.90
CA ASP A 374 20.16 19.36 -18.35
C ASP A 374 18.76 18.91 -18.82
N THR A 375 18.73 18.25 -19.96
CA THR A 375 17.48 17.77 -20.57
C THR A 375 16.76 16.71 -19.72
N ALA A 376 17.48 15.99 -18.84
CA ALA A 376 16.86 15.03 -17.93
C ALA A 376 16.12 15.74 -16.79
N ALA A 377 16.75 16.75 -16.18
CA ALA A 377 16.11 17.59 -15.16
C ALA A 377 14.93 18.39 -15.75
N LEU A 378 15.09 18.92 -16.98
CA LEU A 378 14.01 19.58 -17.71
C LEU A 378 12.83 18.64 -17.95
N GLY A 379 13.09 17.44 -18.45
CA GLY A 379 12.06 16.43 -18.69
C GLY A 379 11.28 16.05 -17.40
N LYS A 380 12.00 15.93 -16.29
CA LYS A 380 11.40 15.66 -14.98
C LYS A 380 10.51 16.82 -14.51
N ALA A 381 11.00 18.06 -14.58
CA ALA A 381 10.24 19.24 -14.19
C ALA A 381 8.94 19.42 -15.00
N ILE A 382 8.98 19.07 -16.31
CA ILE A 382 7.81 19.08 -17.18
C ILE A 382 6.84 17.96 -16.81
N GLN A 383 7.33 16.74 -16.56
CA GLN A 383 6.51 15.60 -16.21
C GLN A 383 5.80 15.78 -14.86
N GLU A 384 6.50 16.36 -13.88
CA GLU A 384 6.00 16.62 -12.53
C GLU A 384 5.25 17.96 -12.42
N GLN A 385 5.11 18.69 -13.54
CA GLN A 385 4.42 19.99 -13.60
C GLN A 385 4.90 21.01 -12.56
N GLN A 386 6.22 21.03 -12.30
CA GLN A 386 6.83 21.86 -11.25
C GLN A 386 6.79 23.38 -11.55
N TRP A 387 6.45 23.77 -12.79
CA TRP A 387 6.50 25.15 -13.27
C TRP A 387 5.12 25.68 -13.64
N ALA A 388 5.01 27.01 -13.74
CA ALA A 388 3.77 27.68 -14.09
C ALA A 388 3.21 27.20 -15.43
N PRO A 389 1.87 27.05 -15.56
CA PRO A 389 1.23 26.53 -16.77
C PRO A 389 1.60 27.26 -18.06
N GLU A 390 1.77 28.58 -18.01
CA GLU A 390 2.12 29.42 -19.16
C GLU A 390 3.52 29.07 -19.70
N LEU A 391 4.48 28.79 -18.80
CA LEU A 391 5.83 28.36 -19.19
C LEU A 391 5.81 26.97 -19.82
N LEU A 392 5.06 26.04 -19.20
CA LEU A 392 4.92 24.67 -19.72
C LEU A 392 4.26 24.66 -21.11
N GLU A 393 3.27 25.48 -21.33
CA GLU A 393 2.62 25.66 -22.63
C GLU A 393 3.60 26.20 -23.68
N GLY A 394 4.39 27.21 -23.32
CA GLY A 394 5.42 27.76 -24.21
C GLY A 394 6.51 26.78 -24.60
N LEU A 395 6.80 25.80 -23.75
CA LEU A 395 7.80 24.77 -24.02
C LEU A 395 7.28 23.63 -24.90
N ARG A 396 5.96 23.40 -24.98
CA ARG A 396 5.36 22.28 -25.74
C ARG A 396 5.85 22.20 -27.20
N ARG A 397 6.07 23.32 -27.86
CA ARG A 397 6.55 23.37 -29.27
C ARG A 397 7.97 22.83 -29.47
N TYR A 398 8.75 22.69 -28.40
CA TYR A 398 10.12 22.17 -28.42
C TYR A 398 10.21 20.73 -27.90
N ILE A 399 9.09 20.12 -27.52
CA ILE A 399 9.06 18.81 -26.86
C ILE A 399 8.43 17.78 -27.81
N ALA A 400 9.19 16.76 -28.14
CA ALA A 400 8.68 15.55 -28.73
C ALA A 400 8.51 14.48 -27.63
N VAL A 401 7.28 13.99 -27.43
CA VAL A 401 7.01 12.94 -26.45
C VAL A 401 7.02 11.59 -27.14
N GLU A 402 8.06 10.80 -26.89
CA GLU A 402 8.14 9.41 -27.34
C GLU A 402 7.75 8.49 -26.19
N ARG A 403 6.68 7.69 -26.36
CA ARG A 403 6.28 6.69 -25.37
C ARG A 403 6.95 5.36 -25.66
N LYS A 404 7.88 4.96 -24.78
CA LYS A 404 8.56 3.65 -24.86
C LYS A 404 8.17 2.77 -23.67
N LYS A 405 7.83 1.51 -23.97
CA LYS A 405 7.69 0.48 -22.93
C LYS A 405 9.09 0.02 -22.53
N ARG A 406 9.40 0.06 -21.24
CA ARG A 406 10.67 -0.44 -20.68
C ARG A 406 10.40 -1.73 -19.93
N LEU A 407 11.26 -2.72 -20.16
CA LEU A 407 11.23 -3.98 -19.43
C LEU A 407 12.26 -3.90 -18.30
N TYR A 408 11.83 -4.22 -17.09
CA TYR A 408 12.69 -4.28 -15.91
C TYR A 408 12.73 -5.72 -15.43
N LEU A 409 13.91 -6.34 -15.49
CA LEU A 409 14.14 -7.66 -14.92
C LEU A 409 14.62 -7.47 -13.48
N SER A 410 13.94 -8.11 -12.52
CA SER A 410 14.35 -8.16 -11.12
C SER A 410 14.29 -9.60 -10.62
N GLN A 411 15.17 -9.94 -9.69
CA GLN A 411 15.08 -11.21 -8.99
C GLN A 411 13.93 -11.16 -8.01
N MET A 412 13.13 -12.22 -7.98
CA MET A 412 12.18 -12.44 -6.90
C MET A 412 13.00 -12.74 -5.64
N LYS A 413 12.72 -12.03 -4.55
CA LYS A 413 13.30 -12.38 -3.26
C LYS A 413 12.75 -13.73 -2.86
N GLU A 414 13.64 -14.68 -2.60
CA GLU A 414 13.28 -15.91 -1.90
C GLU A 414 12.77 -15.52 -0.52
N ASN A 415 11.49 -15.82 -0.27
CA ASN A 415 10.86 -15.65 1.04
C ASN A 415 11.08 -16.90 1.88
#